data_5cf43d3d87f42414fceb95a861f5f646
#
_entry.id   5cf43d3d87f42414fceb95a861f5f646
#
_cell.length_a   1.000
_cell.length_b   1.000
_cell.length_c   1.000
_cell.angle_alpha   90.00
_cell.angle_beta   90.00
_cell.angle_gamma   90.00
#
_symmetry.space_group_name_H-M   'P 1'
#
loop_
_entity.id
_entity.type
_entity.pdbx_description
1 polymer ?
#
loop_
_entity_poly.entity_id
_entity_poly.type
_entity_poly.pdbx_seq_one_letter_code
_entity_poly.pdbx_strand_id
1 'polypeptide(L)'
;MAGTALLRLSAMTAVMLAALIVLDRVEPGFLLSEAVAQNDKPKKDTRETRRTPALRNKVYERLAEAQALAEAKDYAGAAEILNDMISVDGKKALNSYELANVYNLHAFLSYANEDYAGSLRYYEQVIAQPDIPLAMEINTRFTIAQLYFVQEKWQKGIDALLVWFDLNEQPNADAYVLLAQGYYQVKKYDL
;
A
#
# COMPACT_ATOMS: atom_id res chain seq x y z
N MET A 1 -20.55 26.97 -24.23
CA MET A 1 -20.59 25.81 -23.29
C MET A 1 -19.42 24.82 -23.44
N ALA A 2 -18.43 25.08 -24.29
CA ALA A 2 -17.27 24.18 -24.49
C ALA A 2 -16.06 24.45 -23.54
N GLY A 3 -16.00 25.60 -22.89
CA GLY A 3 -14.86 26.00 -22.07
C GLY A 3 -14.77 25.33 -20.68
N THR A 4 -15.88 24.88 -20.12
CA THR A 4 -15.93 24.26 -18.80
C THR A 4 -15.57 22.77 -18.81
N ALA A 5 -15.69 22.10 -19.95
CA ALA A 5 -15.30 20.70 -20.11
C ALA A 5 -13.77 20.52 -20.22
N LEU A 6 -13.08 21.45 -20.90
CA LEU A 6 -11.62 21.42 -21.06
C LEU A 6 -10.89 21.72 -19.74
N LEU A 7 -11.42 22.62 -18.91
CA LEU A 7 -10.84 22.90 -17.58
C LEU A 7 -11.01 21.74 -16.60
N ARG A 8 -12.10 20.99 -16.71
CA ARG A 8 -12.31 19.78 -15.89
C ARG A 8 -11.39 18.63 -16.31
N LEU A 9 -11.10 18.48 -17.61
CA LEU A 9 -10.20 17.46 -18.13
C LEU A 9 -8.74 17.71 -17.69
N SER A 10 -8.30 18.99 -17.67
CA SER A 10 -6.95 19.34 -17.22
C SER A 10 -6.73 19.16 -15.71
N ALA A 11 -7.76 19.40 -14.90
CA ALA A 11 -7.71 19.15 -13.46
C ALA A 11 -7.70 17.66 -13.13
N MET A 12 -8.46 16.84 -13.86
CA MET A 12 -8.46 15.39 -13.69
C MET A 12 -7.11 14.75 -14.07
N THR A 13 -6.46 15.22 -15.16
CA THR A 13 -5.14 14.73 -15.54
C THR A 13 -4.04 15.12 -14.55
N ALA A 14 -4.13 16.27 -13.91
CA ALA A 14 -3.17 16.70 -12.88
C ALA A 14 -3.31 15.88 -11.58
N VAL A 15 -4.53 15.52 -11.17
CA VAL A 15 -4.79 14.69 -9.98
C VAL A 15 -4.37 13.24 -10.23
N MET A 16 -4.62 12.69 -11.43
CA MET A 16 -4.11 11.37 -11.82
C MET A 16 -2.57 11.34 -11.88
N LEU A 17 -1.95 12.41 -12.38
CA LEU A 17 -0.48 12.48 -12.45
C LEU A 17 0.14 12.56 -11.05
N ALA A 18 -0.47 13.26 -10.11
CA ALA A 18 0.03 13.34 -8.73
C ALA A 18 -0.14 12.01 -7.97
N ALA A 19 -1.24 11.28 -8.17
CA ALA A 19 -1.42 9.94 -7.62
C ALA A 19 -0.46 8.92 -8.24
N LEU A 20 -0.21 9.00 -9.55
CA LEU A 20 0.77 8.18 -10.26
C LEU A 20 2.21 8.48 -9.83
N ILE A 21 2.57 9.74 -9.58
CA ILE A 21 3.92 10.13 -9.14
C ILE A 21 4.24 9.59 -7.74
N VAL A 22 3.24 9.47 -6.86
CA VAL A 22 3.44 8.90 -5.51
C VAL A 22 3.55 7.39 -5.56
N LEU A 23 2.85 6.73 -6.49
CA LEU A 23 2.91 5.26 -6.67
C LEU A 23 4.11 4.81 -7.52
N ASP A 24 4.61 5.66 -8.44
CA ASP A 24 5.83 5.39 -9.21
C ASP A 24 7.10 5.40 -8.34
N ARG A 25 7.00 5.89 -7.09
CA ARG A 25 8.03 5.82 -6.06
C ARG A 25 7.94 4.59 -5.15
N VAL A 26 6.96 3.71 -5.35
CA VAL A 26 6.99 2.37 -4.75
C VAL A 26 7.97 1.54 -5.55
N GLU A 27 9.26 1.76 -5.30
CA GLU A 27 10.30 0.92 -5.84
C GLU A 27 10.03 -0.54 -5.46
N PRO A 28 10.17 -1.50 -6.38
CA PRO A 28 10.03 -2.94 -6.07
C PRO A 28 10.93 -3.37 -4.91
N GLY A 29 12.05 -2.69 -4.69
CA GLY A 29 12.94 -2.87 -3.55
C GLY A 29 12.35 -2.57 -2.19
N PHE A 30 11.21 -1.87 -2.10
CA PHE A 30 10.51 -1.61 -0.84
C PHE A 30 9.93 -2.89 -0.20
N LEU A 31 9.65 -3.92 -1.00
CA LEU A 31 9.11 -5.18 -0.48
C LEU A 31 10.14 -5.98 0.35
N LEU A 32 11.42 -5.72 0.18
CA LEU A 32 12.52 -6.43 0.86
C LEU A 32 13.55 -5.47 1.48
N SER A 33 13.28 -4.15 1.58
CA SER A 33 14.28 -3.22 2.08
C SER A 33 14.60 -3.48 3.55
N GLU A 34 15.82 -3.93 3.75
CA GLU A 34 16.55 -3.70 5.00
C GLU A 34 16.47 -2.21 5.33
N ALA A 35 16.18 -1.89 6.58
CA ALA A 35 16.11 -0.54 7.08
C ALA A 35 17.42 0.21 6.79
N VAL A 36 17.44 1.01 5.72
CA VAL A 36 18.51 1.98 5.50
C VAL A 36 18.31 3.08 6.54
N ALA A 37 19.16 3.07 7.56
CA ALA A 37 19.21 4.06 8.60
C ALA A 37 19.54 5.43 7.97
N GLN A 38 18.52 6.25 7.74
CA GLN A 38 18.71 7.68 7.59
C GLN A 38 19.09 8.27 8.96
N ASN A 39 20.21 8.97 8.98
CA ASN A 39 20.90 9.44 10.18
C ASN A 39 20.32 10.77 10.72
N ASP A 40 18.98 10.87 10.79
CA ASP A 40 18.29 11.85 11.61
C ASP A 40 17.92 11.17 12.92
N LYS A 41 18.38 11.72 14.05
CA LYS A 41 18.11 11.16 15.39
C LYS A 41 16.59 11.00 15.55
N PRO A 42 16.04 9.78 15.50
CA PRO A 42 14.61 9.60 15.60
C PRO A 42 14.16 10.03 16.98
N LYS A 43 13.12 10.86 17.06
CA LYS A 43 12.36 10.99 18.30
C LYS A 43 11.97 9.58 18.71
N LYS A 44 12.33 9.20 19.95
CA LYS A 44 12.08 7.86 20.48
C LYS A 44 10.59 7.60 20.42
N ASP A 45 10.17 6.75 19.47
CA ASP A 45 8.79 6.27 19.41
C ASP A 45 8.50 5.53 20.71
N THR A 46 7.55 6.02 21.48
CA THR A 46 7.16 5.44 22.78
C THR A 46 6.15 4.31 22.64
N ARG A 47 5.68 4.04 21.42
CA ARG A 47 4.78 2.92 21.14
C ARG A 47 5.54 1.61 21.25
N GLU A 48 4.84 0.58 21.72
CA GLU A 48 5.37 -0.78 21.74
C GLU A 48 5.75 -1.22 20.31
N THR A 49 7.04 -1.18 20.00
CA THR A 49 7.54 -1.58 18.69
C THR A 49 7.32 -3.08 18.54
N ARG A 50 6.33 -3.46 17.75
CA ARG A 50 6.19 -4.87 17.32
C ARG A 50 7.46 -5.23 16.57
N ARG A 51 8.20 -6.22 17.09
CA ARG A 51 9.42 -6.70 16.43
C ARG A 51 9.07 -7.22 15.05
N THR A 52 9.84 -6.82 14.03
CA THR A 52 9.71 -7.42 12.70
C THR A 52 10.14 -8.88 12.78
N PRO A 53 9.25 -9.86 12.57
CA PRO A 53 9.63 -11.26 12.53
C PRO A 53 10.54 -11.54 11.33
N ALA A 54 11.41 -12.53 11.44
CA ALA A 54 12.17 -13.01 10.29
C ALA A 54 11.29 -13.90 9.40
N LEU A 55 11.42 -13.76 8.09
CA LEU A 55 10.86 -14.72 7.14
C LEU A 55 11.68 -16.03 7.20
N ARG A 56 11.01 -17.16 7.09
CA ARG A 56 11.70 -18.43 6.86
C ARG A 56 12.41 -18.40 5.51
N ASN A 57 13.63 -18.91 5.41
CA ASN A 57 14.44 -18.86 4.19
C ASN A 57 13.67 -19.34 2.94
N LYS A 58 12.94 -20.45 3.07
CA LYS A 58 12.15 -21.00 1.97
C LYS A 58 11.01 -20.07 1.53
N VAL A 59 10.42 -19.33 2.47
CA VAL A 59 9.36 -18.34 2.16
C VAL A 59 9.99 -17.13 1.47
N TYR A 60 11.13 -16.66 1.96
CA TYR A 60 11.89 -15.58 1.33
C TYR A 60 12.27 -15.92 -0.12
N GLU A 61 12.81 -17.12 -0.37
CA GLU A 61 13.17 -17.58 -1.73
C GLU A 61 11.98 -17.58 -2.69
N ARG A 62 10.82 -18.09 -2.22
CA ARG A 62 9.60 -18.12 -3.05
C ARG A 62 9.03 -16.72 -3.30
N LEU A 63 9.08 -15.81 -2.31
CA LEU A 63 8.69 -14.41 -2.52
C LEU A 63 9.62 -13.71 -3.50
N ALA A 64 10.93 -13.95 -3.42
CA ALA A 64 11.91 -13.39 -4.35
C ALA A 64 11.69 -13.91 -5.78
N GLU A 65 11.34 -15.18 -5.96
CA GLU A 65 10.98 -15.75 -7.26
C GLU A 65 9.72 -15.09 -7.84
N ALA A 66 8.66 -14.95 -7.04
CA ALA A 66 7.45 -14.28 -7.46
C ALA A 66 7.69 -12.80 -7.81
N GLN A 67 8.54 -12.11 -7.03
CA GLN A 67 8.92 -10.73 -7.31
C GLN A 67 9.70 -10.61 -8.64
N ALA A 68 10.64 -11.50 -8.91
CA ALA A 68 11.39 -11.50 -10.17
C ALA A 68 10.47 -11.69 -11.40
N LEU A 69 9.45 -12.56 -11.29
CA LEU A 69 8.43 -12.70 -12.32
C LEU A 69 7.59 -11.42 -12.49
N ALA A 70 7.22 -10.78 -11.37
CA ALA A 70 6.47 -9.52 -11.39
C ALA A 70 7.28 -8.40 -12.07
N GLU A 71 8.58 -8.29 -11.80
CA GLU A 71 9.50 -7.35 -12.46
C GLU A 71 9.63 -7.63 -13.95
N ALA A 72 9.61 -8.90 -14.34
CA ALA A 72 9.56 -9.34 -15.74
C ALA A 72 8.16 -9.16 -16.37
N LYS A 73 7.18 -8.62 -15.63
CA LYS A 73 5.76 -8.47 -16.03
C LYS A 73 5.03 -9.79 -16.26
N ASP A 74 5.56 -10.90 -15.80
CA ASP A 74 4.85 -12.17 -15.73
C ASP A 74 4.00 -12.22 -14.44
N TYR A 75 2.94 -11.43 -14.43
CA TYR A 75 2.05 -11.32 -13.27
C TYR A 75 1.27 -12.61 -13.01
N ALA A 76 1.01 -13.40 -14.06
CA ALA A 76 0.31 -14.68 -13.93
C ALA A 76 1.20 -15.71 -13.24
N GLY A 77 2.45 -15.86 -13.66
CA GLY A 77 3.43 -16.75 -13.02
C GLY A 77 3.72 -16.34 -11.56
N ALA A 78 3.87 -15.02 -11.33
CA ALA A 78 4.02 -14.52 -9.97
C ALA A 78 2.81 -14.88 -9.08
N ALA A 79 1.58 -14.67 -9.56
CA ALA A 79 0.36 -14.99 -8.82
C ALA A 79 0.22 -16.50 -8.55
N GLU A 80 0.61 -17.37 -9.46
CA GLU A 80 0.61 -18.83 -9.27
C GLU A 80 1.52 -19.21 -8.08
N ILE A 81 2.75 -18.69 -8.04
CA ILE A 81 3.67 -18.92 -6.92
C ILE A 81 3.04 -18.50 -5.59
N LEU A 82 2.44 -17.30 -5.54
CA LEU A 82 1.84 -16.77 -4.30
C LEU A 82 0.62 -17.59 -3.87
N ASN A 83 -0.21 -18.05 -4.81
CA ASN A 83 -1.35 -18.92 -4.54
C ASN A 83 -0.90 -20.27 -3.97
N ASP A 84 0.14 -20.87 -4.55
CA ASP A 84 0.74 -22.10 -4.03
C ASP A 84 1.23 -21.91 -2.59
N MET A 85 1.86 -20.76 -2.29
CA MET A 85 2.34 -20.46 -0.94
C MET A 85 1.20 -20.39 0.09
N ILE A 86 0.06 -19.80 -0.28
CA ILE A 86 -1.13 -19.68 0.60
C ILE A 86 -1.80 -21.04 0.79
N SER A 87 -1.76 -21.92 -0.21
CA SER A 87 -2.43 -23.23 -0.18
C SER A 87 -1.80 -24.24 0.76
N VAL A 88 -0.62 -23.96 1.30
CA VAL A 88 0.11 -24.88 2.17
C VAL A 88 -0.47 -24.92 3.57
N ASP A 89 -0.91 -26.09 4.00
CA ASP A 89 -1.53 -26.32 5.30
C ASP A 89 -0.61 -26.93 6.37
N GLY A 90 -1.10 -26.95 7.59
CA GLY A 90 -0.50 -27.63 8.73
C GLY A 90 0.81 -27.00 9.20
N LYS A 91 1.80 -27.80 9.55
CA LYS A 91 3.07 -27.31 10.12
C LYS A 91 3.92 -26.45 9.16
N LYS A 92 3.62 -26.48 7.89
CA LYS A 92 4.32 -25.70 6.87
C LYS A 92 3.53 -24.44 6.45
N ALA A 93 2.32 -24.26 6.96
CA ALA A 93 1.53 -23.07 6.71
C ALA A 93 2.31 -21.78 7.01
N LEU A 94 1.97 -20.72 6.30
CA LEU A 94 2.57 -19.40 6.52
C LEU A 94 2.11 -18.84 7.86
N ASN A 95 3.01 -18.17 8.58
CA ASN A 95 2.62 -17.37 9.74
C ASN A 95 2.02 -16.03 9.29
N SER A 96 1.47 -15.25 10.23
CA SER A 96 0.81 -13.97 9.94
C SER A 96 1.69 -12.98 9.19
N TYR A 97 2.97 -12.87 9.56
CA TYR A 97 3.89 -11.96 8.88
C TYR A 97 4.24 -12.44 7.47
N GLU A 98 4.41 -13.74 7.28
CA GLU A 98 4.64 -14.35 5.97
C GLU A 98 3.41 -14.19 5.05
N LEU A 99 2.19 -14.42 5.59
CA LEU A 99 0.94 -14.17 4.87
C LEU A 99 0.80 -12.70 4.48
N ALA A 100 1.14 -11.77 5.40
CA ALA A 100 1.08 -10.35 5.11
C ALA A 100 1.99 -9.97 3.92
N ASN A 101 3.20 -10.54 3.84
CA ASN A 101 4.10 -10.30 2.72
C ASN A 101 3.56 -10.89 1.40
N VAL A 102 2.98 -12.09 1.44
CA VAL A 102 2.35 -12.70 0.27
C VAL A 102 1.16 -11.87 -0.22
N TYR A 103 0.28 -11.43 0.69
CA TYR A 103 -0.86 -10.57 0.32
C TYR A 103 -0.41 -9.21 -0.18
N ASN A 104 0.67 -8.64 0.38
CA ASN A 104 1.22 -7.38 -0.11
C ASN A 104 1.69 -7.49 -1.56
N LEU A 105 2.36 -8.58 -1.94
CA LEU A 105 2.77 -8.81 -3.32
C LEU A 105 1.56 -9.10 -4.23
N HIS A 106 0.56 -9.86 -3.78
CA HIS A 106 -0.71 -10.02 -4.51
C HIS A 106 -1.41 -8.67 -4.76
N ALA A 107 -1.43 -7.79 -3.76
CA ALA A 107 -2.01 -6.46 -3.90
C ALA A 107 -1.29 -5.65 -4.99
N PHE A 108 0.05 -5.71 -5.02
CA PHE A 108 0.86 -5.11 -6.08
C PHE A 108 0.52 -5.69 -7.46
N LEU A 109 0.45 -7.03 -7.62
CA LEU A 109 0.10 -7.66 -8.89
C LEU A 109 -1.29 -7.23 -9.39
N SER A 110 -2.27 -7.19 -8.48
CA SER A 110 -3.62 -6.71 -8.80
C SER A 110 -3.60 -5.25 -9.26
N TYR A 111 -2.84 -4.40 -8.56
CA TYR A 111 -2.67 -3.00 -8.95
C TYR A 111 -2.03 -2.86 -10.34
N ALA A 112 -0.97 -3.61 -10.62
CA ALA A 112 -0.26 -3.60 -11.90
C ALA A 112 -1.15 -4.06 -13.07
N ASN A 113 -2.17 -4.87 -12.78
CA ASN A 113 -3.21 -5.30 -13.72
C ASN A 113 -4.46 -4.38 -13.72
N GLU A 114 -4.39 -3.20 -13.09
CA GLU A 114 -5.50 -2.25 -12.96
C GLU A 114 -6.73 -2.82 -12.19
N ASP A 115 -6.61 -3.98 -11.53
CA ASP A 115 -7.62 -4.51 -10.60
C ASP A 115 -7.48 -3.83 -9.23
N TYR A 116 -7.89 -2.56 -9.17
CA TYR A 116 -7.84 -1.77 -7.93
C TYR A 116 -8.71 -2.37 -6.82
N ALA A 117 -9.80 -3.05 -7.18
CA ALA A 117 -10.66 -3.71 -6.21
C ALA A 117 -9.98 -4.95 -5.62
N GLY A 118 -9.29 -5.73 -6.45
CA GLY A 118 -8.44 -6.84 -6.00
C GLY A 118 -7.30 -6.38 -5.12
N SER A 119 -6.61 -5.32 -5.54
CA SER A 119 -5.54 -4.71 -4.76
C SER A 119 -6.01 -4.29 -3.36
N LEU A 120 -7.16 -3.60 -3.25
CA LEU A 120 -7.76 -3.25 -1.95
C LEU A 120 -8.04 -4.48 -1.09
N ARG A 121 -8.66 -5.53 -1.65
CA ARG A 121 -8.95 -6.76 -0.90
C ARG A 121 -7.68 -7.39 -0.33
N TYR A 122 -6.60 -7.43 -1.09
CA TYR A 122 -5.34 -7.99 -0.61
C TYR A 122 -4.68 -7.10 0.45
N TYR A 123 -4.70 -5.77 0.31
CA TYR A 123 -4.19 -4.88 1.37
C TYR A 123 -5.04 -4.97 2.64
N GLU A 124 -6.35 -5.17 2.55
CA GLU A 124 -7.21 -5.46 3.70
C GLU A 124 -6.80 -6.78 4.38
N GLN A 125 -6.40 -7.81 3.62
CA GLN A 125 -5.83 -9.04 4.18
C GLN A 125 -4.49 -8.81 4.87
N VAL A 126 -3.64 -7.89 4.38
CA VAL A 126 -2.40 -7.52 5.07
C VAL A 126 -2.69 -6.97 6.46
N ILE A 127 -3.56 -5.96 6.56
CA ILE A 127 -3.87 -5.31 7.86
C ILE A 127 -4.73 -6.20 8.78
N ALA A 128 -5.37 -7.23 8.26
CA ALA A 128 -6.11 -8.22 9.04
C ALA A 128 -5.18 -9.25 9.72
N GLN A 129 -3.91 -9.34 9.30
CA GLN A 129 -2.97 -10.26 9.94
C GLN A 129 -2.58 -9.74 11.33
N PRO A 130 -2.66 -10.58 12.38
CA PRO A 130 -2.21 -10.18 13.70
C PRO A 130 -0.68 -9.99 13.73
N ASP A 131 -0.24 -9.10 14.62
CA ASP A 131 1.18 -8.92 14.97
C ASP A 131 2.11 -8.51 13.81
N ILE A 132 1.57 -7.93 12.73
CA ILE A 132 2.42 -7.34 11.69
C ILE A 132 3.19 -6.13 12.24
N PRO A 133 4.39 -5.84 11.70
CA PRO A 133 5.14 -4.65 12.08
C PRO A 133 4.31 -3.37 11.91
N LEU A 134 4.40 -2.46 12.89
CA LEU A 134 3.66 -1.20 12.85
C LEU A 134 3.93 -0.41 11.57
N ALA A 135 5.19 -0.40 11.11
CA ALA A 135 5.55 0.26 9.86
C ALA A 135 4.82 -0.34 8.65
N MET A 136 4.67 -1.66 8.60
CA MET A 136 3.90 -2.33 7.54
C MET A 136 2.42 -1.92 7.60
N GLU A 137 1.84 -1.89 8.80
CA GLU A 137 0.45 -1.46 8.99
C GLU A 137 0.24 -0.01 8.52
N ILE A 138 1.09 0.92 8.97
CA ILE A 138 1.03 2.34 8.59
C ILE A 138 1.13 2.50 7.07
N ASN A 139 2.11 1.87 6.44
CA ASN A 139 2.31 1.97 5.00
C ASN A 139 1.12 1.40 4.21
N THR A 140 0.63 0.23 4.63
CA THR A 140 -0.52 -0.41 3.96
C THR A 140 -1.79 0.43 4.07
N ARG A 141 -2.06 1.02 5.25
CA ARG A 141 -3.23 1.91 5.43
C ARG A 141 -3.14 3.17 4.57
N PHE A 142 -1.95 3.73 4.40
CA PHE A 142 -1.76 4.86 3.48
C PHE A 142 -2.05 4.46 2.03
N THR A 143 -1.54 3.30 1.60
CA THR A 143 -1.80 2.77 0.26
C THR A 143 -3.29 2.50 0.03
N ILE A 144 -4.02 1.97 1.02
CA ILE A 144 -5.48 1.79 0.95
C ILE A 144 -6.19 3.14 0.74
N ALA A 145 -5.79 4.17 1.48
CA ALA A 145 -6.36 5.51 1.30
C ALA A 145 -6.10 6.03 -0.12
N GLN A 146 -4.88 5.93 -0.62
CA GLN A 146 -4.53 6.33 -1.99
C GLN A 146 -5.35 5.57 -3.04
N LEU A 147 -5.54 4.25 -2.88
CA LEU A 147 -6.33 3.44 -3.79
C LEU A 147 -7.81 3.86 -3.83
N TYR A 148 -8.37 4.31 -2.70
CA TYR A 148 -9.71 4.88 -2.70
C TYR A 148 -9.77 6.21 -3.48
N PHE A 149 -8.75 7.06 -3.36
CA PHE A 149 -8.67 8.31 -4.13
C PHE A 149 -8.50 8.03 -5.63
N VAL A 150 -7.66 7.06 -6.02
CA VAL A 150 -7.53 6.64 -7.43
C VAL A 150 -8.86 6.17 -8.02
N GLN A 151 -9.70 5.52 -7.21
CA GLN A 151 -11.03 5.08 -7.62
C GLN A 151 -12.12 6.16 -7.48
N GLU A 152 -11.74 7.41 -7.19
CA GLU A 152 -12.66 8.54 -6.96
C GLU A 152 -13.66 8.29 -5.80
N LYS A 153 -13.35 7.35 -4.92
CA LYS A 153 -14.13 7.04 -3.71
C LYS A 153 -13.73 8.00 -2.59
N TRP A 154 -13.90 9.30 -2.82
CA TRP A 154 -13.35 10.41 -2.04
C TRP A 154 -13.61 10.26 -0.54
N GLN A 155 -14.87 10.03 -0.13
CA GLN A 155 -15.20 9.91 1.29
C GLN A 155 -14.48 8.72 1.95
N LYS A 156 -14.43 7.55 1.27
CA LYS A 156 -13.71 6.39 1.79
C LYS A 156 -12.20 6.63 1.89
N GLY A 157 -11.64 7.38 0.92
CA GLY A 157 -10.25 7.81 0.95
C GLY A 157 -9.95 8.71 2.13
N ILE A 158 -10.81 9.69 2.41
CA ILE A 158 -10.73 10.58 3.58
C ILE A 158 -10.78 9.74 4.86
N ASP A 159 -11.79 8.87 5.02
CA ASP A 159 -11.97 8.07 6.23
C ASP A 159 -10.76 7.17 6.48
N ALA A 160 -10.23 6.52 5.44
CA ALA A 160 -9.03 5.69 5.54
C ALA A 160 -7.78 6.50 5.90
N LEU A 161 -7.64 7.70 5.34
CA LEU A 161 -6.52 8.59 5.61
C LEU A 161 -6.55 9.16 7.03
N LEU A 162 -7.73 9.46 7.58
CA LEU A 162 -7.89 9.87 8.98
C LEU A 162 -7.45 8.77 9.94
N VAL A 163 -7.81 7.52 9.69
CA VAL A 163 -7.31 6.37 10.47
C VAL A 163 -5.79 6.27 10.40
N TRP A 164 -5.21 6.53 9.23
CA TRP A 164 -3.76 6.55 9.07
C TRP A 164 -3.11 7.70 9.86
N PHE A 165 -3.70 8.90 9.88
CA PHE A 165 -3.21 10.03 10.69
C PHE A 165 -3.20 9.70 12.17
N ASP A 166 -4.21 8.99 12.68
CA ASP A 166 -4.28 8.57 14.08
C ASP A 166 -3.14 7.59 14.44
N LEU A 167 -2.68 6.80 13.48
CA LEU A 167 -1.62 5.81 13.67
C LEU A 167 -0.21 6.37 13.42
N ASN A 168 -0.08 7.38 12.57
CA ASN A 168 1.21 7.92 12.15
C ASN A 168 1.55 9.20 12.91
N GLU A 169 2.50 9.14 13.83
CA GLU A 169 2.94 10.30 14.63
C GLU A 169 3.67 11.38 13.82
N GLN A 170 4.14 11.06 12.63
CA GLN A 170 4.92 11.97 11.78
C GLN A 170 4.37 11.99 10.34
N PRO A 171 3.14 12.50 10.14
CA PRO A 171 2.58 12.62 8.81
C PRO A 171 3.42 13.56 7.95
N ASN A 172 3.65 13.18 6.71
CA ASN A 172 4.34 14.02 5.73
C ASN A 172 3.39 15.04 5.09
N ALA A 173 3.96 16.04 4.39
CA ALA A 173 3.18 17.07 3.71
C ALA A 173 2.24 16.50 2.64
N ASP A 174 2.65 15.44 1.95
CA ASP A 174 1.86 14.81 0.87
C ASP A 174 0.54 14.25 1.41
N ALA A 175 0.53 13.71 2.64
CA ALA A 175 -0.69 13.21 3.26
C ALA A 175 -1.70 14.33 3.55
N TYR A 176 -1.25 15.50 3.99
CA TYR A 176 -2.13 16.67 4.18
C TYR A 176 -2.67 17.20 2.86
N VAL A 177 -1.84 17.22 1.80
CA VAL A 177 -2.30 17.60 0.45
C VAL A 177 -3.35 16.63 -0.06
N LEU A 178 -3.13 15.32 0.13
CA LEU A 178 -4.09 14.29 -0.27
C LEU A 178 -5.42 14.44 0.49
N LEU A 179 -5.37 14.71 1.80
CA LEU A 179 -6.56 14.96 2.60
C LEU A 179 -7.33 16.21 2.14
N ALA A 180 -6.61 17.31 1.89
CA ALA A 180 -7.20 18.56 1.38
C ALA A 180 -7.86 18.33 0.01
N GLN A 181 -7.25 17.58 -0.89
CA GLN A 181 -7.83 17.19 -2.17
C GLN A 181 -9.14 16.40 -1.98
N GLY A 182 -9.14 15.45 -1.05
CA GLY A 182 -10.33 14.67 -0.73
C GLY A 182 -11.49 15.56 -0.27
N TYR A 183 -11.25 16.45 0.69
CA TYR A 183 -12.26 17.38 1.18
C TYR A 183 -12.75 18.33 0.09
N TYR A 184 -11.85 18.83 -0.77
CA TYR A 184 -12.23 19.63 -1.92
C TYR A 184 -13.21 18.91 -2.84
N GLN A 185 -12.98 17.63 -3.12
CA GLN A 185 -13.83 16.82 -4.00
C GLN A 185 -15.22 16.54 -3.39
N VAL A 186 -15.32 16.36 -2.09
CA VAL A 186 -16.62 16.21 -1.42
C VAL A 186 -17.25 17.55 -1.01
N LYS A 187 -16.65 18.69 -1.42
CA LYS A 187 -17.13 20.06 -1.14
C LYS A 187 -17.27 20.38 0.35
N LYS A 188 -16.42 19.84 1.18
CA LYS A 188 -16.32 20.16 2.60
C LYS A 188 -15.18 21.15 2.82
N TYR A 189 -15.45 22.43 2.66
CA TYR A 189 -14.43 23.49 2.71
C TYR A 189 -14.22 24.10 4.10
N ASP A 190 -15.07 23.79 5.07
CA ASP A 190 -15.14 24.45 6.38
C ASP A 190 -14.38 23.65 7.47
N LEU A 191 -13.21 23.10 7.14
CA LEU A 191 -12.40 22.30 8.07
C LEU A 191 -11.07 22.96 8.40
#